data_a78afb163461d527fcc678f149ca45fb
#
_entry.id   a78afb163461d527fcc678f149ca45fb
#
_cell.length_a   1.000
_cell.length_b   1.000
_cell.length_c   1.000
_cell.angle_alpha   90.00
_cell.angle_beta   90.00
_cell.angle_gamma   90.00
#
_symmetry.space_group_name_H-M   'P 1'
#
loop_
_entity.id
_entity.type
_entity.pdbx_description
1 polymer ?
#
loop_
_entity_poly.entity_id
_entity_poly.type
_entity_poly.pdbx_seq_one_letter_code
_entity_poly.pdbx_strand_id
1 'polypeptide(L)'
;MEHRTSAELKGFAAVIRPQKLSKKELLERWALALENRKGTRLRTLRETEYKPVKERSALQQENSPLTVAFEDPVLRSAGLTSDRFGEVARFFGLSHGQLHEVVCYCHFGETVAAEVVAARLRRLSGRSDSFATFACGYAFAAALLAGTVLLSGAI
;
A
#
# COMPACT_ATOMS: atom_id res chain seq x y z
N MET A 1 55.12 1.77 1.44
CA MET A 1 53.95 1.91 0.53
C MET A 1 53.35 0.53 0.34
N GLU A 2 52.34 0.18 1.15
CA GLU A 2 51.69 -1.12 1.08
C GLU A 2 50.55 -1.08 0.05
N HIS A 3 50.69 -1.86 -1.01
CA HIS A 3 49.67 -2.10 -2.00
C HIS A 3 48.57 -2.95 -1.38
N ARG A 4 47.48 -2.34 -0.97
CA ARG A 4 46.23 -3.07 -0.65
C ARG A 4 45.72 -3.72 -1.94
N THR A 5 45.73 -5.02 -1.96
CA THR A 5 45.32 -5.83 -3.09
C THR A 5 43.83 -5.75 -3.31
N SER A 6 43.44 -5.65 -4.60
CA SER A 6 42.06 -5.52 -5.14
C SER A 6 41.08 -6.64 -4.73
N ALA A 7 41.55 -7.63 -3.97
CA ALA A 7 40.78 -8.77 -3.49
C ALA A 7 39.92 -8.47 -2.25
N GLU A 8 40.28 -7.46 -1.43
CA GLU A 8 39.50 -7.10 -0.24
C GLU A 8 38.23 -6.29 -0.52
N LEU A 9 38.12 -5.69 -1.70
CA LEU A 9 36.92 -4.91 -2.09
C LEU A 9 35.73 -5.77 -2.61
N LYS A 10 35.95 -7.07 -2.84
CA LYS A 10 34.87 -7.98 -3.32
C LYS A 10 33.98 -8.54 -2.20
N GLY A 11 34.31 -8.33 -0.94
CA GLY A 11 33.54 -8.86 0.21
C GLY A 11 32.32 -8.04 0.63
N PHE A 12 32.13 -6.80 0.14
CA PHE A 12 31.10 -5.89 0.61
C PHE A 12 29.94 -5.68 -0.37
N ALA A 13 29.87 -6.40 -1.45
CA ALA A 13 28.62 -6.53 -2.18
C ALA A 13 27.70 -7.51 -1.42
N ALA A 14 27.29 -7.14 -0.23
CA ALA A 14 26.11 -7.74 0.38
C ALA A 14 24.99 -7.58 -0.65
N VAL A 15 24.60 -8.69 -1.27
CA VAL A 15 23.42 -8.76 -2.13
C VAL A 15 22.23 -8.34 -1.25
N ILE A 16 21.92 -7.04 -1.28
CA ILE A 16 20.70 -6.52 -0.69
C ILE A 16 19.58 -7.18 -1.51
N ARG A 17 19.11 -8.34 -1.04
CA ARG A 17 17.92 -8.96 -1.58
C ARG A 17 16.83 -7.93 -1.43
N PRO A 18 16.10 -7.55 -2.50
CA PRO A 18 14.99 -6.64 -2.39
C PRO A 18 14.01 -7.21 -1.36
N GLN A 19 13.96 -6.58 -0.20
CA GLN A 19 13.07 -7.01 0.87
C GLN A 19 11.66 -6.78 0.35
N LYS A 20 10.89 -7.86 0.18
CA LYS A 20 9.51 -7.77 -0.29
C LYS A 20 8.69 -7.09 0.80
N LEU A 21 8.40 -5.82 0.62
CA LEU A 21 7.57 -5.04 1.53
C LEU A 21 6.16 -5.63 1.59
N SER A 22 5.60 -5.71 2.78
CA SER A 22 4.19 -6.08 3.00
C SER A 22 3.26 -4.96 2.50
N LYS A 23 1.99 -5.29 2.28
CA LYS A 23 0.96 -4.29 1.89
C LYS A 23 0.93 -3.10 2.86
N LYS A 24 1.04 -3.36 4.15
CA LYS A 24 1.06 -2.33 5.19
C LYS A 24 2.26 -1.40 5.03
N GLU A 25 3.46 -1.95 4.90
CA GLU A 25 4.69 -1.17 4.72
C GLU A 25 4.66 -0.33 3.44
N LEU A 26 4.11 -0.88 2.34
CA LEU A 26 3.92 -0.14 1.10
C LEU A 26 2.98 1.06 1.29
N LEU A 27 1.82 0.87 1.93
CA LEU A 27 0.86 1.95 2.20
C LEU A 27 1.42 3.00 3.15
N GLU A 28 2.16 2.59 4.18
CA GLU A 28 2.83 3.51 5.12
C GLU A 28 3.95 4.30 4.42
N ARG A 29 4.69 3.66 3.51
CA ARG A 29 5.69 4.35 2.69
C ARG A 29 5.08 5.41 1.80
N TRP A 30 3.95 5.10 1.15
CA TRP A 30 3.22 6.07 0.34
C TRP A 30 2.68 7.23 1.20
N ALA A 31 2.10 6.92 2.37
CA ALA A 31 1.65 7.97 3.30
C ALA A 31 2.80 8.89 3.73
N LEU A 32 3.98 8.33 4.02
CA LEU A 32 5.18 9.11 4.36
C LEU A 32 5.64 10.00 3.20
N ALA A 33 5.63 9.51 1.97
CA ALA A 33 5.99 10.30 0.79
C ALA A 33 5.03 11.50 0.60
N LEU A 34 3.75 11.33 0.91
CA LEU A 34 2.75 12.41 0.91
C LEU A 34 2.96 13.40 2.07
N GLU A 35 3.28 12.92 3.26
CA GLU A 35 3.57 13.77 4.42
C GLU A 35 4.80 14.66 4.21
N ASN A 36 5.81 14.16 3.48
CA ASN A 36 6.96 14.96 3.07
C ASN A 36 6.59 16.12 2.13
N ARG A 37 5.38 16.10 1.57
CA ARG A 37 4.79 17.18 0.75
C ARG A 37 3.68 17.94 1.48
N LYS A 38 3.73 17.97 2.80
CA LYS A 38 2.75 18.70 3.64
C LYS A 38 2.54 20.11 3.13
N GLY A 39 1.27 20.54 3.08
CA GLY A 39 0.88 21.85 2.55
C GLY A 39 0.73 21.90 1.02
N THR A 40 1.12 20.84 0.29
CA THR A 40 0.91 20.77 -1.16
C THR A 40 -0.50 20.29 -1.48
N ARG A 41 -1.14 20.93 -2.47
CA ARG A 41 -2.41 20.47 -3.02
C ARG A 41 -2.16 19.64 -4.28
N LEU A 42 -2.70 18.44 -4.28
CA LEU A 42 -2.58 17.46 -5.35
C LEU A 42 -3.88 17.39 -6.15
N ARG A 43 -3.79 17.15 -7.44
CA ARG A 43 -4.97 16.98 -8.30
C ARG A 43 -5.63 15.64 -8.04
N THR A 44 -6.97 15.64 -8.07
CA THR A 44 -7.79 14.43 -7.93
C THR A 44 -8.13 13.85 -9.29
N LEU A 45 -8.51 12.58 -9.34
CA LEU A 45 -8.93 11.92 -10.57
C LEU A 45 -10.45 12.06 -10.74
N ARG A 46 -10.87 12.93 -11.66
CA ARG A 46 -12.29 13.16 -11.96
C ARG A 46 -12.93 12.02 -12.72
N GLU A 47 -12.19 11.44 -13.66
CA GLU A 47 -12.74 10.46 -14.59
C GLU A 47 -13.04 9.09 -13.96
N THR A 48 -12.56 8.82 -12.74
CA THR A 48 -12.85 7.56 -12.05
C THR A 48 -14.33 7.33 -11.76
N GLU A 49 -15.15 8.38 -11.75
CA GLU A 49 -16.60 8.30 -11.52
C GLU A 49 -17.38 7.80 -12.72
N TYR A 50 -16.94 8.17 -13.92
CA TYR A 50 -17.73 8.03 -15.13
C TYR A 50 -17.27 6.90 -16.05
N LYS A 51 -16.04 6.39 -15.85
CA LYS A 51 -15.49 5.38 -16.74
C LYS A 51 -15.72 3.97 -16.23
N PRO A 52 -16.00 2.99 -17.13
CA PRO A 52 -16.06 1.57 -16.79
C PRO A 52 -14.73 1.11 -16.14
N VAL A 53 -14.78 0.08 -15.31
CA VAL A 53 -13.62 -0.44 -14.55
C VAL A 53 -12.41 -0.72 -15.44
N LYS A 54 -12.63 -1.27 -16.66
CA LYS A 54 -11.56 -1.55 -17.63
C LYS A 54 -10.81 -0.29 -18.08
N GLU A 55 -11.54 0.80 -18.27
CA GLU A 55 -10.96 2.09 -18.71
C GLU A 55 -10.29 2.85 -17.56
N ARG A 56 -10.78 2.67 -16.33
CA ARG A 56 -10.18 3.29 -15.14
C ARG A 56 -8.73 2.91 -14.94
N SER A 57 -8.36 1.68 -15.33
CA SER A 57 -6.98 1.20 -15.18
C SER A 57 -5.94 2.03 -15.93
N ALA A 58 -6.32 2.68 -17.02
CA ALA A 58 -5.45 3.53 -17.82
C ALA A 58 -5.40 4.99 -17.36
N LEU A 59 -6.25 5.39 -16.40
CA LEU A 59 -6.31 6.77 -15.93
C LEU A 59 -5.02 7.19 -15.25
N GLN A 60 -4.58 8.38 -15.56
CA GLN A 60 -3.38 9.01 -15.05
C GLN A 60 -3.66 10.51 -14.88
N GLN A 61 -3.15 11.11 -13.83
CA GLN A 61 -3.29 12.54 -13.58
C GLN A 61 -1.98 13.06 -13.01
N GLU A 62 -1.39 14.02 -13.72
CA GLU A 62 -0.19 14.71 -13.24
C GLU A 62 -0.44 15.44 -11.91
N ASN A 63 0.58 15.49 -11.07
CA ASN A 63 0.52 16.10 -9.76
C ASN A 63 -0.62 15.54 -8.88
N SER A 64 -0.85 14.25 -8.99
CA SER A 64 -1.85 13.51 -8.19
C SER A 64 -1.19 12.71 -7.06
N PRO A 65 -1.95 12.18 -6.12
CA PRO A 65 -1.41 11.24 -5.14
C PRO A 65 -0.71 10.02 -5.76
N LEU A 66 -1.15 9.58 -6.96
CA LEU A 66 -0.54 8.47 -7.70
C LEU A 66 0.86 8.84 -8.21
N THR A 67 1.02 10.06 -8.72
CA THR A 67 2.32 10.59 -9.14
C THR A 67 3.30 10.64 -7.97
N VAL A 68 2.85 11.05 -6.78
CA VAL A 68 3.69 11.06 -5.57
C VAL A 68 4.17 9.65 -5.21
N ALA A 69 3.31 8.64 -5.32
CA ALA A 69 3.72 7.24 -5.12
C ALA A 69 4.81 6.83 -6.12
N PHE A 70 4.61 7.14 -7.40
CA PHE A 70 5.54 6.76 -8.47
C PHE A 70 6.88 7.50 -8.41
N GLU A 71 6.91 8.71 -7.90
CA GLU A 71 8.15 9.48 -7.74
C GLU A 71 8.99 8.98 -6.55
N ASP A 72 8.42 8.24 -5.61
CA ASP A 72 9.16 7.67 -4.49
C ASP A 72 10.12 6.56 -4.96
N PRO A 73 11.44 6.69 -4.72
CA PRO A 73 12.44 5.73 -5.20
C PRO A 73 12.30 4.35 -4.55
N VAL A 74 11.81 4.28 -3.31
CA VAL A 74 11.61 3.00 -2.61
C VAL A 74 10.45 2.23 -3.22
N LEU A 75 9.32 2.89 -3.51
CA LEU A 75 8.17 2.25 -4.15
C LEU A 75 8.50 1.80 -5.58
N ARG A 76 9.27 2.58 -6.35
CA ARG A 76 9.75 2.15 -7.66
C ARG A 76 10.67 0.94 -7.56
N SER A 77 11.61 0.92 -6.63
CA SER A 77 12.52 -0.22 -6.44
C SER A 77 11.78 -1.47 -5.95
N ALA A 78 10.66 -1.30 -5.25
CA ALA A 78 9.77 -2.38 -4.84
C ALA A 78 8.89 -2.93 -5.98
N GLY A 79 8.89 -2.28 -7.15
CA GLY A 79 8.23 -2.78 -8.37
C GLY A 79 7.06 -1.91 -8.88
N LEU A 80 6.86 -0.69 -8.40
CA LEU A 80 5.87 0.22 -8.97
C LEU A 80 6.38 0.76 -10.32
N THR A 81 5.71 0.42 -11.42
CA THR A 81 6.17 0.68 -12.78
C THR A 81 5.55 1.93 -13.43
N SER A 82 4.40 2.39 -12.94
CA SER A 82 3.75 3.62 -13.41
C SER A 82 2.78 4.19 -12.37
N ASP A 83 2.36 5.44 -12.58
CA ASP A 83 1.34 6.13 -11.78
C ASP A 83 -0.08 5.96 -12.35
N ARG A 84 -0.30 4.97 -13.23
CA ARG A 84 -1.64 4.64 -13.73
C ARG A 84 -2.49 4.02 -12.64
N PHE A 85 -3.76 4.39 -12.59
CA PHE A 85 -4.72 3.94 -11.57
C PHE A 85 -4.73 2.42 -11.35
N GLY A 86 -4.81 1.63 -12.44
CA GLY A 86 -4.83 0.17 -12.34
C GLY A 86 -3.51 -0.44 -11.86
N GLU A 87 -2.37 0.15 -12.25
CA GLU A 87 -1.06 -0.28 -11.80
C GLU A 87 -0.86 -0.02 -10.31
N VAL A 88 -1.20 1.18 -9.85
CA VAL A 88 -1.13 1.56 -8.44
C VAL A 88 -2.07 0.68 -7.60
N ALA A 89 -3.32 0.45 -8.05
CA ALA A 89 -4.25 -0.45 -7.36
C ALA A 89 -3.64 -1.85 -7.19
N ARG A 90 -3.10 -2.42 -8.27
CA ARG A 90 -2.48 -3.75 -8.27
C ARG A 90 -1.26 -3.81 -7.36
N PHE A 91 -0.37 -2.83 -7.47
CA PHE A 91 0.89 -2.78 -6.71
C PHE A 91 0.64 -2.73 -5.19
N PHE A 92 -0.28 -1.88 -4.73
CA PHE A 92 -0.63 -1.76 -3.31
C PHE A 92 -1.64 -2.82 -2.83
N GLY A 93 -2.13 -3.70 -3.71
CA GLY A 93 -3.16 -4.69 -3.38
C GLY A 93 -4.47 -4.02 -2.93
N LEU A 94 -4.82 -2.88 -3.51
CA LEU A 94 -6.06 -2.15 -3.26
C LEU A 94 -7.13 -2.55 -4.29
N SER A 95 -8.39 -2.64 -3.84
CA SER A 95 -9.50 -2.68 -4.79
C SER A 95 -9.63 -1.33 -5.51
N HIS A 96 -10.27 -1.32 -6.69
CA HIS A 96 -10.56 -0.08 -7.38
C HIS A 96 -11.40 0.89 -6.54
N GLY A 97 -12.31 0.38 -5.70
CA GLY A 97 -13.10 1.18 -4.77
C GLY A 97 -12.24 1.83 -3.67
N GLN A 98 -11.33 1.07 -3.08
CA GLN A 98 -10.41 1.59 -2.06
C GLN A 98 -9.49 2.68 -2.62
N LEU A 99 -8.93 2.47 -3.83
CA LEU A 99 -8.10 3.48 -4.46
C LEU A 99 -8.93 4.70 -4.88
N HIS A 100 -10.16 4.49 -5.36
CA HIS A 100 -11.09 5.58 -5.67
C HIS A 100 -11.35 6.49 -4.46
N GLU A 101 -11.57 5.92 -3.26
CA GLU A 101 -11.73 6.70 -2.04
C GLU A 101 -10.49 7.57 -1.70
N VAL A 102 -9.31 7.18 -2.17
CA VAL A 102 -8.05 7.90 -1.91
C VAL A 102 -7.83 9.05 -2.88
N VAL A 103 -8.26 8.91 -4.15
CA VAL A 103 -7.86 9.83 -5.23
C VAL A 103 -9.01 10.52 -5.96
N CYS A 104 -10.28 10.17 -5.68
CA CYS A 104 -11.40 10.63 -6.48
C CYS A 104 -11.80 12.07 -6.20
N TYR A 105 -12.22 12.74 -7.28
CA TYR A 105 -12.80 14.08 -7.26
C TYR A 105 -14.07 14.16 -6.38
N CYS A 106 -14.93 13.14 -6.38
CA CYS A 106 -16.19 13.13 -5.62
C CYS A 106 -16.00 13.31 -4.11
N HIS A 107 -14.83 12.93 -3.60
CA HIS A 107 -14.52 13.05 -2.17
C HIS A 107 -13.84 14.36 -1.79
N PHE A 108 -13.16 15.02 -2.74
CA PHE A 108 -12.25 16.12 -2.42
C PHE A 108 -12.42 17.36 -3.28
N GLY A 109 -13.20 17.30 -4.37
CA GLY A 109 -13.18 18.32 -5.42
C GLY A 109 -11.92 18.21 -6.29
N GLU A 110 -11.54 19.31 -6.93
CA GLU A 110 -10.43 19.33 -7.92
C GLU A 110 -9.06 19.03 -7.33
N THR A 111 -8.86 19.38 -6.07
CA THR A 111 -7.58 19.19 -5.39
C THR A 111 -7.77 18.71 -3.96
N VAL A 112 -6.82 17.96 -3.47
CA VAL A 112 -6.76 17.43 -2.10
C VAL A 112 -5.41 17.76 -1.46
N ALA A 113 -5.40 18.06 -0.17
CA ALA A 113 -4.16 18.24 0.56
C ALA A 113 -3.44 16.89 0.76
N ALA A 114 -2.12 16.88 0.58
CA ALA A 114 -1.32 15.65 0.64
C ALA A 114 -1.49 14.91 1.98
N GLU A 115 -1.56 15.64 3.10
CA GLU A 115 -1.76 15.10 4.44
C GLU A 115 -3.12 14.41 4.63
N VAL A 116 -4.16 14.87 3.94
CA VAL A 116 -5.49 14.24 3.99
C VAL A 116 -5.46 12.86 3.32
N VAL A 117 -4.75 12.76 2.19
CA VAL A 117 -4.55 11.48 1.50
C VAL A 117 -3.70 10.54 2.36
N ALA A 118 -2.62 11.04 2.96
CA ALA A 118 -1.76 10.26 3.86
C ALA A 118 -2.57 9.67 5.04
N ALA A 119 -3.43 10.47 5.67
CA ALA A 119 -4.29 10.00 6.75
C ALA A 119 -5.27 8.90 6.30
N ARG A 120 -5.79 8.97 5.08
CA ARG A 120 -6.63 7.89 4.51
C ARG A 120 -5.85 6.61 4.27
N LEU A 121 -4.65 6.70 3.71
CA LEU A 121 -3.78 5.53 3.50
C LEU A 121 -3.44 4.83 4.81
N ARG A 122 -3.16 5.58 5.88
CA ARG A 122 -2.92 5.00 7.22
C ARG A 122 -4.15 4.29 7.77
N ARG A 123 -5.36 4.79 7.52
CA ARG A 123 -6.59 4.05 7.90
C ARG A 123 -6.74 2.75 7.11
N LEU A 124 -6.36 2.73 5.84
CA LEU A 124 -6.40 1.51 5.02
C LEU A 124 -5.34 0.50 5.48
N SER A 125 -4.14 0.94 5.89
CA SER A 125 -3.10 0.06 6.43
C SER A 125 -3.53 -0.57 7.76
N GLY A 126 -4.14 0.19 8.67
CA GLY A 126 -4.64 -0.32 9.94
C GLY A 126 -5.83 -1.28 9.83
N ARG A 127 -6.72 -1.09 8.85
CA ARG A 127 -7.82 -2.04 8.59
C ARG A 127 -7.34 -3.41 8.10
N SER A 128 -6.19 -3.46 7.42
CA SER A 128 -5.61 -4.73 6.95
C SER A 128 -5.23 -5.67 8.09
N ASP A 129 -4.79 -5.14 9.22
CA ASP A 129 -4.40 -5.94 10.40
C ASP A 129 -5.60 -6.44 11.20
N SER A 130 -6.70 -5.69 11.26
CA SER A 130 -7.91 -6.08 11.98
C SER A 130 -8.57 -7.35 11.43
N PHE A 131 -8.60 -7.53 10.12
CA PHE A 131 -9.20 -8.74 9.53
C PHE A 131 -8.40 -10.00 9.82
N ALA A 132 -7.08 -9.94 9.82
CA ALA A 132 -6.23 -11.08 10.17
C ALA A 132 -6.40 -11.49 11.64
N THR A 133 -6.54 -10.53 12.55
CA THR A 133 -6.73 -10.77 13.99
C THR A 133 -8.11 -11.36 14.29
N PHE A 134 -9.17 -10.90 13.60
CA PHE A 134 -10.51 -11.46 13.75
C PHE A 134 -10.61 -12.90 13.22
N ALA A 135 -10.03 -13.19 12.06
CA ALA A 135 -10.04 -14.56 11.50
C ALA A 135 -9.34 -15.56 12.43
N CYS A 136 -8.22 -15.20 13.07
CA CYS A 136 -7.54 -16.02 14.07
C CYS A 136 -8.38 -16.20 15.34
N GLY A 137 -9.08 -15.18 15.80
CA GLY A 137 -9.94 -15.23 17.00
C GLY A 137 -11.13 -16.18 16.84
N TYR A 138 -11.78 -16.18 15.70
CA TYR A 138 -12.90 -17.08 15.41
C TYR A 138 -12.46 -18.55 15.28
N ALA A 139 -11.30 -18.83 14.71
CA ALA A 139 -10.76 -20.19 14.64
C ALA A 139 -10.44 -20.75 16.01
N PHE A 140 -9.94 -19.94 16.94
CA PHE A 140 -9.66 -20.36 18.32
C PHE A 140 -10.93 -20.60 19.13
N ALA A 141 -11.95 -19.75 18.98
CA ALA A 141 -13.23 -19.90 19.67
C ALA A 141 -13.99 -21.15 19.21
N ALA A 142 -13.97 -21.46 17.91
CA ALA A 142 -14.58 -22.65 17.36
C ALA A 142 -13.90 -23.94 17.84
N ALA A 143 -12.58 -23.95 18.00
CA ALA A 143 -11.83 -25.09 18.51
C ALA A 143 -12.14 -25.38 20.00
N LEU A 144 -12.33 -24.34 20.82
CA LEU A 144 -12.69 -24.49 22.24
C LEU A 144 -14.12 -25.03 22.42
N LEU A 145 -15.08 -24.62 21.59
CA LEU A 145 -16.45 -25.10 21.63
C LEU A 145 -16.57 -26.58 21.19
N ALA A 146 -15.80 -27.00 20.18
CA ALA A 146 -15.76 -28.39 19.75
C ALA A 146 -15.15 -29.33 20.82
N GLY A 147 -14.15 -28.86 21.57
CA GLY A 147 -13.52 -29.62 22.65
C GLY A 147 -14.44 -29.88 23.86
N THR A 148 -15.34 -28.95 24.20
CA THR A 148 -16.27 -29.10 25.33
C THR A 148 -17.42 -30.07 25.04
N VAL A 149 -17.85 -30.22 23.79
CA VAL A 149 -18.91 -31.17 23.39
C VAL A 149 -18.41 -32.63 23.48
N LEU A 150 -17.14 -32.88 23.17
CA LEU A 150 -16.56 -34.23 23.24
C LEU A 150 -16.35 -34.73 24.68
N LEU A 151 -16.19 -33.84 25.66
CA LEU A 151 -16.02 -34.21 27.09
C LEU A 151 -17.34 -34.43 27.79
N SER A 152 -18.47 -33.94 27.27
CA SER A 152 -19.81 -34.13 27.89
C SER A 152 -20.53 -35.41 27.44
N GLY A 153 -19.97 -36.17 26.50
CA GLY A 153 -20.56 -37.40 25.93
C GLY A 153 -20.03 -38.69 26.53
N ALA A 154 -19.21 -38.62 27.61
CA ALA A 154 -18.61 -39.82 28.26
C ALA A 154 -19.04 -39.97 29.72
N ILE A 155 -20.36 -39.97 29.99
CA ILE A 155 -20.97 -40.44 31.25
C ILE A 155 -22.20 -41.28 30.89
#